data_0104770bd0faad5a772d9d286942f17c
#
_entry.id   0104770bd0faad5a772d9d286942f17c
#
_cell.length_a   1.000
_cell.length_b   1.000
_cell.length_c   1.000
_cell.angle_alpha   90.00
_cell.angle_beta   90.00
_cell.angle_gamma   90.00
#
_symmetry.space_group_name_H-M   'P 1'
#
loop_
_entity.id
_entity.type
_entity.pdbx_description
1 polymer ?
#
loop_
_entity_poly.entity_id
_entity_poly.type
_entity_poly.pdbx_seq_one_letter_code
_entity_poly.pdbx_strand_id
1 'polypeptide(L)'
;MKPNRWAALAATALTAVAVCTPSAAADSLVPKGFAPASTSWTGASRGFVLGYSPCGKPGWCASLLSTTDGGKRWRRVGAPPISLPDNHNQVKLAVIDEHDMFLSDGTRLLSSHDGGGTWSGVRLAGVREPFYISKITEAGPRVFAMVTGFGSPSTTTLYAGLSGTRVLLPVPGFTVTGSATYGDVATSGGVQVSMGADYHVQKYWTSSDGLTFAAAPPPCPADSSALLSGIRRGRVLALCSGGPGTPQPGATVRRLWRAPKLGGRFTGTEQAPTLGINQSFSAASPTAATVAAEGGGTGFLHSTIDGGVTWTTTVLSGRGVCLNDLDFPDERVGVVVDGLPDAEGGSAVYRTVDGGGTWRELLFA
;
A
#
# COMPACT_ATOMS: atom_id res chain seq x y z
N MET A 1 -13.21 79.38 -43.60
CA MET A 1 -12.64 78.53 -42.58
C MET A 1 -13.76 77.81 -41.87
N LYS A 2 -13.90 76.47 -42.11
CA LYS A 2 -14.96 75.64 -41.49
C LYS A 2 -14.28 74.72 -40.42
N PRO A 3 -14.89 74.60 -39.22
CA PRO A 3 -14.36 73.63 -38.23
C PRO A 3 -14.95 72.25 -38.45
N ASN A 4 -14.03 71.24 -38.38
CA ASN A 4 -14.37 69.82 -38.42
C ASN A 4 -15.02 69.36 -37.14
N ARG A 5 -16.17 68.67 -37.27
CA ARG A 5 -16.79 67.90 -36.16
C ARG A 5 -16.26 66.47 -36.13
N TRP A 6 -15.69 66.11 -35.02
CA TRP A 6 -15.34 64.71 -34.70
C TRP A 6 -16.55 64.09 -33.99
N ALA A 7 -17.08 63.01 -34.58
CA ALA A 7 -18.10 62.18 -33.92
C ALA A 7 -17.39 61.11 -33.10
N ALA A 8 -17.60 61.08 -31.82
CA ALA A 8 -17.16 60.05 -30.92
C ALA A 8 -18.14 58.88 -30.98
N LEU A 9 -17.68 57.70 -31.43
CA LEU A 9 -18.39 56.44 -31.30
C LEU A 9 -18.11 55.85 -29.89
N ALA A 10 -19.16 55.76 -29.07
CA ALA A 10 -19.12 55.06 -27.78
C ALA A 10 -19.33 53.54 -28.06
N ALA A 11 -18.30 52.74 -27.87
CA ALA A 11 -18.41 51.27 -27.87
C ALA A 11 -18.84 50.80 -26.48
N THR A 12 -20.06 50.29 -26.36
CA THR A 12 -20.56 49.62 -25.16
C THR A 12 -20.04 48.19 -25.15
N ALA A 13 -19.08 47.93 -24.27
CA ALA A 13 -18.60 46.55 -24.01
C ALA A 13 -19.60 45.84 -23.07
N LEU A 14 -20.32 44.86 -23.59
CA LEU A 14 -21.07 43.92 -22.78
C LEU A 14 -20.10 42.94 -22.12
N THR A 15 -19.86 43.11 -20.84
CA THR A 15 -19.17 42.11 -20.01
C THR A 15 -20.16 40.99 -19.68
N ALA A 16 -20.01 39.83 -20.33
CA ALA A 16 -20.70 38.60 -19.93
C ALA A 16 -20.04 38.08 -18.63
N VAL A 17 -20.73 38.27 -17.52
CA VAL A 17 -20.35 37.63 -16.26
C VAL A 17 -20.75 36.16 -16.39
N ALA A 18 -19.76 35.27 -16.60
CA ALA A 18 -19.96 33.86 -16.47
C ALA A 18 -20.19 33.55 -14.99
N VAL A 19 -21.45 33.31 -14.63
CA VAL A 19 -21.81 32.76 -13.32
C VAL A 19 -21.35 31.28 -13.34
N CYS A 20 -20.18 31.00 -12.78
CA CYS A 20 -19.83 29.66 -12.40
C CYS A 20 -20.80 29.21 -11.30
N THR A 21 -21.87 28.52 -11.66
CA THR A 21 -22.64 27.74 -10.71
C THR A 21 -21.72 26.71 -10.12
N PRO A 22 -21.47 26.70 -8.79
CA PRO A 22 -20.78 25.55 -8.20
C PRO A 22 -21.65 24.35 -8.51
N SER A 23 -21.06 23.37 -9.24
CA SER A 23 -21.63 22.04 -9.32
C SER A 23 -21.81 21.59 -7.89
N ALA A 24 -23.05 21.44 -7.42
CA ALA A 24 -23.35 20.81 -6.15
C ALA A 24 -22.73 19.40 -6.25
N ALA A 25 -21.58 19.23 -5.63
CA ALA A 25 -21.04 17.91 -5.37
C ALA A 25 -22.14 17.20 -4.59
N ALA A 26 -22.82 16.26 -5.23
CA ALA A 26 -23.72 15.37 -4.55
C ALA A 26 -22.90 14.78 -3.39
N ASP A 27 -23.36 15.00 -2.15
CA ASP A 27 -22.83 14.32 -0.98
C ASP A 27 -22.95 12.84 -1.26
N SER A 28 -21.86 12.24 -1.74
CA SER A 28 -21.84 10.85 -2.10
C SER A 28 -21.64 10.07 -0.82
N LEU A 29 -22.78 9.70 -0.23
CA LEU A 29 -22.84 8.86 0.96
C LEU A 29 -22.03 7.57 0.74
N VAL A 30 -21.47 7.06 1.81
CA VAL A 30 -20.87 5.73 1.82
C VAL A 30 -21.91 4.72 1.29
N PRO A 31 -21.58 3.88 0.30
CA PRO A 31 -22.52 2.90 -0.21
C PRO A 31 -22.96 1.93 0.88
N LYS A 32 -24.26 1.61 0.92
CA LYS A 32 -24.80 0.65 1.88
C LYS A 32 -24.11 -0.71 1.75
N GLY A 33 -23.64 -1.24 2.87
CA GLY A 33 -22.92 -2.53 2.90
C GLY A 33 -21.51 -2.42 2.32
N PHE A 34 -20.89 -1.24 2.38
CA PHE A 34 -19.51 -1.05 1.97
C PHE A 34 -18.56 -1.89 2.82
N ALA A 35 -17.75 -2.70 2.17
CA ALA A 35 -16.74 -3.57 2.77
C ALA A 35 -15.36 -3.18 2.21
N PRO A 36 -14.39 -2.75 3.04
CA PRO A 36 -13.07 -2.34 2.60
C PRO A 36 -12.24 -3.52 2.07
N ALA A 37 -11.43 -3.28 1.04
CA ALA A 37 -10.52 -4.27 0.46
C ALA A 37 -9.06 -3.82 0.50
N SER A 38 -8.81 -2.51 0.37
CA SER A 38 -7.47 -1.95 0.39
C SER A 38 -7.51 -0.51 0.92
N THR A 39 -6.43 -0.07 1.56
CA THR A 39 -6.33 1.29 2.11
C THR A 39 -4.95 1.89 1.87
N SER A 40 -4.90 3.21 1.66
CA SER A 40 -3.65 3.96 1.53
C SER A 40 -3.80 5.34 2.16
N TRP A 41 -2.83 5.75 2.96
CA TRP A 41 -2.87 7.00 3.73
C TRP A 41 -1.65 7.87 3.42
N THR A 42 -1.89 9.13 3.14
CA THR A 42 -0.83 10.13 2.89
C THR A 42 -0.44 10.93 4.13
N GLY A 43 -1.03 10.62 5.27
CA GLY A 43 -0.74 11.28 6.56
C GLY A 43 -1.74 10.90 7.63
N ALA A 44 -1.63 11.52 8.82
CA ALA A 44 -2.44 11.18 9.98
C ALA A 44 -3.95 11.35 9.79
N SER A 45 -4.37 12.32 8.98
CA SER A 45 -5.78 12.66 8.81
C SER A 45 -6.34 12.35 7.43
N ARG A 46 -5.48 12.22 6.41
CA ARG A 46 -5.90 11.99 5.03
C ARG A 46 -5.68 10.54 4.64
N GLY A 47 -6.76 9.86 4.29
CA GLY A 47 -6.74 8.46 3.89
C GLY A 47 -7.75 8.16 2.80
N PHE A 48 -7.50 7.06 2.09
CA PHE A 48 -8.35 6.52 1.05
C PHE A 48 -8.60 5.04 1.32
N VAL A 49 -9.82 4.61 1.07
CA VAL A 49 -10.23 3.21 1.20
C VAL A 49 -10.96 2.79 -0.06
N LEU A 50 -10.41 1.80 -0.70
CA LEU A 50 -11.07 1.06 -1.76
C LEU A 50 -11.87 -0.07 -1.14
N GLY A 51 -13.10 -0.23 -1.54
CA GLY A 51 -13.95 -1.33 -1.09
C GLY A 51 -15.06 -1.62 -2.07
N TYR A 52 -15.89 -2.55 -1.69
CA TYR A 52 -16.98 -3.05 -2.51
C TYR A 52 -18.29 -3.00 -1.76
N SER A 53 -19.37 -2.90 -2.50
CA SER A 53 -20.72 -2.96 -1.95
C SER A 53 -21.65 -3.74 -2.90
N PRO A 54 -22.68 -4.42 -2.40
CA PRO A 54 -23.67 -5.05 -3.25
C PRO A 54 -24.33 -4.05 -4.19
N CYS A 55 -24.38 -4.34 -5.50
CA CYS A 55 -24.92 -3.41 -6.51
C CYS A 55 -25.79 -4.08 -7.59
N GLY A 56 -26.37 -5.19 -7.26
CA GLY A 56 -27.23 -5.98 -8.15
C GLY A 56 -27.17 -7.46 -7.79
N LYS A 57 -27.92 -8.30 -8.47
CA LYS A 57 -27.93 -9.74 -8.21
C LYS A 57 -27.39 -10.51 -9.42
N PRO A 58 -26.32 -11.31 -9.25
CA PRO A 58 -25.29 -11.22 -8.23
C PRO A 58 -24.22 -10.20 -8.65
N GLY A 59 -23.81 -9.28 -7.77
CA GLY A 59 -22.75 -8.36 -8.14
C GLY A 59 -22.22 -7.49 -7.00
N TRP A 60 -20.94 -7.13 -7.13
CA TRP A 60 -20.23 -6.23 -6.26
C TRP A 60 -19.66 -5.06 -7.07
N CYS A 61 -19.90 -3.84 -6.62
CA CYS A 61 -19.40 -2.62 -7.24
C CYS A 61 -18.29 -2.00 -6.40
N ALA A 62 -17.19 -1.67 -7.04
CA ALA A 62 -16.10 -0.96 -6.41
C ALA A 62 -16.47 0.49 -6.10
N SER A 63 -15.98 1.00 -4.98
CA SER A 63 -16.06 2.40 -4.60
C SER A 63 -14.78 2.82 -3.90
N LEU A 64 -14.30 4.02 -4.24
CA LEU A 64 -13.18 4.67 -3.57
C LEU A 64 -13.73 5.75 -2.64
N LEU A 65 -13.42 5.62 -1.36
CA LEU A 65 -13.76 6.60 -0.33
C LEU A 65 -12.53 7.39 0.08
N SER A 66 -12.70 8.64 0.47
CA SER A 66 -11.64 9.46 1.08
C SER A 66 -12.10 10.08 2.40
N THR A 67 -11.13 10.33 3.27
CA THR A 67 -11.29 11.10 4.51
C THR A 67 -10.20 12.16 4.63
N THR A 68 -10.49 13.26 5.31
CA THR A 68 -9.53 14.32 5.66
C THR A 68 -9.49 14.57 7.17
N ASP A 69 -10.22 13.80 7.96
CA ASP A 69 -10.35 13.95 9.42
C ASP A 69 -10.04 12.67 10.20
N GLY A 70 -9.24 11.79 9.57
CA GLY A 70 -8.76 10.57 10.20
C GLY A 70 -9.80 9.46 10.27
N GLY A 71 -10.74 9.42 9.32
CA GLY A 71 -11.75 8.37 9.22
C GLY A 71 -13.01 8.64 10.04
N LYS A 72 -13.21 9.87 10.53
CA LYS A 72 -14.45 10.25 11.23
C LYS A 72 -15.61 10.48 10.26
N ARG A 73 -15.31 10.99 9.06
CA ARG A 73 -16.25 11.19 7.96
C ARG A 73 -15.64 10.74 6.66
N TRP A 74 -16.46 10.14 5.80
CA TRP A 74 -16.05 9.59 4.52
C TRP A 74 -16.82 10.22 3.38
N ARG A 75 -16.15 10.41 2.26
CA ARG A 75 -16.73 10.89 1.01
C ARG A 75 -16.36 9.91 -0.11
N ARG A 76 -17.32 9.52 -0.92
CA ARG A 76 -17.06 8.77 -2.14
C ARG A 76 -16.40 9.68 -3.17
N VAL A 77 -15.24 9.31 -3.69
CA VAL A 77 -14.47 10.08 -4.68
C VAL A 77 -14.55 9.47 -6.08
N GLY A 78 -14.85 8.19 -6.18
CA GLY A 78 -14.96 7.53 -7.49
C GLY A 78 -15.46 6.10 -7.40
N ALA A 79 -15.60 5.50 -8.58
CA ALA A 79 -15.90 4.09 -8.77
C ALA A 79 -14.87 3.51 -9.75
N PRO A 80 -13.76 2.95 -9.27
CA PRO A 80 -12.76 2.33 -10.13
C PRO A 80 -13.38 1.23 -11.00
N PRO A 81 -12.94 1.07 -12.26
CA PRO A 81 -13.48 0.09 -13.20
C PRO A 81 -12.91 -1.31 -12.97
N ILE A 82 -13.03 -1.80 -11.74
CA ILE A 82 -12.59 -3.14 -11.32
C ILE A 82 -13.77 -3.94 -10.74
N SER A 83 -13.70 -5.23 -10.93
CA SER A 83 -14.59 -6.21 -10.27
C SER A 83 -13.94 -6.70 -8.99
N LEU A 84 -14.73 -7.26 -8.09
CA LEU A 84 -14.19 -8.01 -6.96
C LEU A 84 -13.50 -9.27 -7.52
N PRO A 85 -12.18 -9.42 -7.33
CA PRO A 85 -11.46 -10.58 -7.84
C PRO A 85 -11.69 -11.81 -6.94
N ASP A 86 -11.55 -13.02 -7.48
CA ASP A 86 -11.64 -14.26 -6.71
C ASP A 86 -10.59 -14.32 -5.59
N ASN A 87 -9.42 -13.74 -5.81
CA ASN A 87 -8.38 -13.58 -4.79
C ASN A 87 -8.28 -12.11 -4.36
N HIS A 88 -9.01 -11.75 -3.33
CA HIS A 88 -9.16 -10.38 -2.82
C HIS A 88 -7.87 -9.79 -2.24
N ASN A 89 -6.89 -10.63 -1.83
CA ASN A 89 -5.57 -10.20 -1.35
C ASN A 89 -4.74 -9.49 -2.44
N GLN A 90 -5.16 -9.62 -3.68
CA GLN A 90 -4.47 -9.01 -4.81
C GLN A 90 -4.90 -7.57 -5.09
N VAL A 91 -5.97 -7.11 -4.45
CA VAL A 91 -6.39 -5.70 -4.57
C VAL A 91 -5.42 -4.82 -3.80
N LYS A 92 -4.80 -3.87 -4.49
CA LYS A 92 -3.83 -2.93 -3.90
C LYS A 92 -4.11 -1.52 -4.37
N LEU A 93 -4.34 -0.63 -3.41
CA LEU A 93 -4.43 0.81 -3.63
C LEU A 93 -3.13 1.46 -3.15
N ALA A 94 -2.50 2.27 -4.00
CA ALA A 94 -1.37 3.11 -3.64
C ALA A 94 -1.68 4.55 -4.00
N VAL A 95 -1.83 5.40 -3.01
CA VAL A 95 -2.08 6.84 -3.18
C VAL A 95 -0.78 7.59 -3.00
N ILE A 96 -0.33 8.26 -4.06
CA ILE A 96 0.90 9.05 -4.09
C ILE A 96 0.63 10.42 -3.47
N ASP A 97 -0.42 11.06 -3.97
CA ASP A 97 -0.93 12.31 -3.43
C ASP A 97 -2.46 12.40 -3.66
N GLU A 98 -3.03 13.57 -3.55
CA GLU A 98 -4.47 13.76 -3.72
C GLU A 98 -4.97 13.60 -5.17
N HIS A 99 -4.08 13.60 -6.15
CA HIS A 99 -4.39 13.48 -7.58
C HIS A 99 -3.92 12.14 -8.15
N ASP A 100 -2.72 11.72 -7.78
CA ASP A 100 -2.04 10.57 -8.35
C ASP A 100 -2.25 9.31 -7.51
N MET A 101 -2.85 8.29 -8.12
CA MET A 101 -3.16 7.02 -7.49
C MET A 101 -2.90 5.87 -8.45
N PHE A 102 -2.53 4.73 -7.89
CA PHE A 102 -2.43 3.46 -8.58
C PHE A 102 -3.32 2.42 -7.91
N LEU A 103 -3.87 1.55 -8.71
CA LEU A 103 -4.75 0.48 -8.28
C LEU A 103 -4.42 -0.80 -9.04
N SER A 104 -4.26 -1.90 -8.31
CA SER A 104 -4.20 -3.24 -8.89
C SER A 104 -5.39 -4.08 -8.42
N ASP A 105 -5.96 -4.87 -9.31
CA ASP A 105 -6.89 -5.97 -8.99
C ASP A 105 -6.18 -7.34 -8.98
N GLY A 106 -4.85 -7.32 -8.98
CA GLY A 106 -4.00 -8.50 -9.02
C GLY A 106 -3.44 -8.79 -10.41
N THR A 107 -4.20 -8.55 -11.48
CA THR A 107 -3.81 -8.83 -12.86
C THR A 107 -3.65 -7.57 -13.71
N ARG A 108 -4.35 -6.50 -13.35
CA ARG A 108 -4.29 -5.22 -14.05
C ARG A 108 -3.73 -4.15 -13.14
N LEU A 109 -2.99 -3.22 -13.73
CA LEU A 109 -2.56 -1.99 -13.07
C LEU A 109 -3.29 -0.81 -13.73
N LEU A 110 -3.92 0.01 -12.92
CA LEU A 110 -4.61 1.22 -13.32
C LEU A 110 -3.97 2.42 -12.63
N SER A 111 -4.04 3.59 -13.25
CA SER A 111 -3.69 4.87 -12.63
C SER A 111 -4.80 5.90 -12.78
N SER A 112 -4.90 6.77 -11.81
CA SER A 112 -5.72 7.98 -11.82
C SER A 112 -4.82 9.18 -11.57
N HIS A 113 -5.09 10.31 -12.24
CA HIS A 113 -4.37 11.57 -12.10
C HIS A 113 -5.33 12.73 -11.76
N ASP A 114 -6.53 12.41 -11.31
CA ASP A 114 -7.60 13.34 -10.94
C ASP A 114 -8.28 12.97 -9.61
N GLY A 115 -7.50 12.32 -8.72
CA GLY A 115 -7.98 11.93 -7.39
C GLY A 115 -8.97 10.77 -7.38
N GLY A 116 -8.90 9.88 -8.37
CA GLY A 116 -9.76 8.70 -8.47
C GLY A 116 -11.05 8.91 -9.26
N GLY A 117 -11.20 10.07 -9.93
CA GLY A 117 -12.35 10.37 -10.77
C GLY A 117 -12.36 9.56 -12.06
N THR A 118 -11.20 9.48 -12.73
CA THR A 118 -11.02 8.67 -13.94
C THR A 118 -9.81 7.75 -13.81
N TRP A 119 -9.86 6.60 -14.49
CA TRP A 119 -8.84 5.57 -14.42
C TRP A 119 -8.39 5.12 -15.80
N SER A 120 -7.09 4.92 -15.97
CA SER A 120 -6.47 4.46 -17.19
C SER A 120 -5.58 3.25 -16.94
N GLY A 121 -5.52 2.32 -17.89
CA GLY A 121 -4.63 1.16 -17.81
C GLY A 121 -3.15 1.55 -17.86
N VAL A 122 -2.35 0.93 -17.00
CA VAL A 122 -0.89 1.01 -17.00
C VAL A 122 -0.34 -0.34 -17.43
N ARG A 123 0.46 -0.37 -18.47
CA ARG A 123 1.04 -1.58 -19.02
C ARG A 123 2.37 -1.92 -18.33
N LEU A 124 2.55 -3.15 -17.95
CA LEU A 124 3.85 -3.72 -17.52
C LEU A 124 4.56 -4.27 -18.76
N ALA A 125 5.68 -3.66 -19.15
CA ALA A 125 6.38 -4.05 -20.36
C ALA A 125 7.04 -5.43 -20.23
N GLY A 126 6.72 -6.35 -21.16
CA GLY A 126 7.34 -7.69 -21.21
C GLY A 126 6.89 -8.66 -20.12
N VAL A 127 5.89 -8.30 -19.32
CA VAL A 127 5.31 -9.25 -18.34
C VAL A 127 4.62 -10.40 -19.09
N ARG A 128 4.70 -11.60 -18.54
CA ARG A 128 3.98 -12.78 -19.03
C ARG A 128 2.87 -13.15 -18.05
N GLU A 129 1.72 -13.43 -18.58
CA GLU A 129 0.58 -13.93 -17.81
C GLU A 129 0.69 -15.44 -17.53
N PRO A 130 0.11 -15.94 -16.44
CA PRO A 130 -0.50 -15.16 -15.35
C PRO A 130 0.54 -14.53 -14.43
N PHE A 131 0.20 -13.36 -13.90
CA PHE A 131 1.03 -12.65 -12.91
C PHE A 131 0.15 -12.02 -11.84
N TYR A 132 0.75 -11.60 -10.72
CA TYR A 132 0.12 -10.71 -9.75
C TYR A 132 1.09 -9.60 -9.31
N ILE A 133 0.52 -8.49 -8.85
CA ILE A 133 1.24 -7.36 -8.30
C ILE A 133 1.17 -7.43 -6.79
N SER A 134 2.28 -7.77 -6.15
CA SER A 134 2.33 -7.95 -4.69
C SER A 134 2.46 -6.63 -3.94
N LYS A 135 3.06 -5.62 -4.55
CA LYS A 135 3.25 -4.30 -3.94
C LYS A 135 3.36 -3.20 -4.98
N ILE A 136 2.79 -2.05 -4.67
CA ILE A 136 2.95 -0.79 -5.39
C ILE A 136 3.37 0.23 -4.36
N THR A 137 4.41 1.01 -4.67
CA THR A 137 4.91 2.07 -3.78
C THR A 137 5.60 3.15 -4.61
N GLU A 138 5.98 4.25 -3.96
CA GLU A 138 6.56 5.41 -4.61
C GLU A 138 7.81 5.94 -3.92
N ALA A 139 8.68 6.61 -4.67
CA ALA A 139 9.77 7.43 -4.15
C ALA A 139 9.91 8.68 -5.03
N GLY A 140 9.52 9.82 -4.50
CA GLY A 140 9.41 11.04 -5.27
C GLY A 140 8.47 10.86 -6.47
N PRO A 141 8.86 11.23 -7.70
CA PRO A 141 7.99 11.10 -8.87
C PRO A 141 7.97 9.68 -9.47
N ARG A 142 8.61 8.70 -8.83
CA ARG A 142 8.70 7.32 -9.34
C ARG A 142 7.78 6.39 -8.62
N VAL A 143 7.17 5.50 -9.41
CA VAL A 143 6.36 4.39 -8.94
C VAL A 143 7.14 3.10 -9.17
N PHE A 144 7.08 2.23 -8.18
CA PHE A 144 7.63 0.88 -8.20
C PHE A 144 6.51 -0.12 -8.05
N ALA A 145 6.55 -1.18 -8.84
CA ALA A 145 5.63 -2.32 -8.71
C ALA A 145 6.45 -3.61 -8.62
N MET A 146 6.20 -4.40 -7.58
CA MET A 146 6.75 -5.75 -7.45
C MET A 146 5.78 -6.73 -8.07
N VAL A 147 6.24 -7.44 -9.11
CA VAL A 147 5.39 -8.29 -9.94
C VAL A 147 5.93 -9.72 -9.93
N THR A 148 5.06 -10.67 -9.63
CA THR A 148 5.39 -12.10 -9.65
C THR A 148 4.58 -12.80 -10.74
N GLY A 149 5.28 -13.39 -11.70
CA GLY A 149 4.70 -14.27 -12.72
C GLY A 149 4.63 -15.71 -12.23
N PHE A 150 3.49 -16.33 -12.46
CA PHE A 150 3.25 -17.74 -12.13
C PHE A 150 3.65 -18.62 -13.32
N GLY A 151 4.93 -18.94 -13.39
CA GLY A 151 5.47 -19.90 -14.34
C GLY A 151 6.13 -21.08 -13.60
N SER A 152 6.62 -22.03 -14.36
CA SER A 152 7.53 -23.05 -13.84
C SER A 152 8.83 -22.96 -14.64
N PRO A 153 9.86 -22.26 -14.10
CA PRO A 153 9.95 -21.62 -12.79
C PRO A 153 9.15 -20.30 -12.68
N SER A 154 8.80 -19.90 -11.45
CA SER A 154 8.20 -18.59 -11.16
C SER A 154 9.26 -17.48 -11.26
N THR A 155 8.81 -16.25 -11.49
CA THR A 155 9.70 -15.10 -11.67
C THR A 155 9.15 -13.87 -10.95
N THR A 156 9.96 -13.26 -10.09
CA THR A 156 9.60 -11.96 -9.48
C THR A 156 10.51 -10.88 -10.05
N THR A 157 9.90 -9.76 -10.50
CA THR A 157 10.58 -8.64 -11.14
C THR A 157 10.11 -7.31 -10.54
N LEU A 158 11.04 -6.40 -10.30
CA LEU A 158 10.74 -5.02 -9.97
C LEU A 158 10.50 -4.22 -11.26
N TYR A 159 9.38 -3.56 -11.36
CA TYR A 159 9.03 -2.59 -12.39
C TYR A 159 9.10 -1.18 -11.85
N ALA A 160 9.46 -0.21 -12.70
CA ALA A 160 9.47 1.19 -12.34
C ALA A 160 9.07 2.10 -13.52
N GLY A 161 8.58 3.29 -13.16
CA GLY A 161 8.25 4.37 -14.09
C GLY A 161 7.99 5.68 -13.36
N LEU A 162 7.69 6.74 -14.08
CA LEU A 162 7.20 8.00 -13.50
C LEU A 162 5.71 7.86 -13.15
N SER A 163 5.23 8.61 -12.16
CA SER A 163 3.83 8.56 -11.70
C SER A 163 2.83 8.81 -12.84
N GLY A 164 3.12 9.73 -13.77
CA GLY A 164 2.27 10.02 -14.93
C GLY A 164 2.41 9.05 -16.10
N THR A 165 3.21 7.98 -16.00
CA THR A 165 3.41 7.07 -17.14
C THR A 165 2.27 6.05 -17.27
N ARG A 166 2.02 5.63 -18.51
CA ARG A 166 1.14 4.50 -18.83
C ARG A 166 1.88 3.17 -19.05
N VAL A 167 3.18 3.17 -18.83
CA VAL A 167 4.02 1.98 -19.00
C VAL A 167 5.06 1.94 -17.90
N LEU A 168 5.09 0.87 -17.12
CA LEU A 168 6.21 0.56 -16.25
C LEU A 168 7.16 -0.41 -16.95
N LEU A 169 8.45 -0.16 -16.80
CA LEU A 169 9.53 -0.97 -17.39
C LEU A 169 10.17 -1.85 -16.31
N PRO A 170 10.61 -3.06 -16.65
CA PRO A 170 11.39 -3.86 -15.72
C PRO A 170 12.71 -3.15 -15.40
N VAL A 171 13.07 -3.08 -14.13
CA VAL A 171 14.34 -2.52 -13.69
C VAL A 171 15.44 -3.54 -13.99
N PRO A 172 16.47 -3.19 -14.79
CA PRO A 172 17.54 -4.12 -15.16
C PRO A 172 18.25 -4.70 -13.94
N GLY A 173 18.41 -6.03 -13.89
CA GLY A 173 19.07 -6.74 -12.79
C GLY A 173 18.17 -7.02 -11.57
N PHE A 174 16.92 -6.57 -11.59
CA PHE A 174 15.95 -6.79 -10.51
C PHE A 174 14.93 -7.88 -10.88
N THR A 175 15.45 -9.06 -11.14
CA THR A 175 14.66 -10.26 -11.42
C THR A 175 15.26 -11.45 -10.67
N VAL A 176 14.41 -12.25 -10.06
CA VAL A 176 14.75 -13.56 -9.49
C VAL A 176 13.82 -14.60 -10.05
N THR A 177 14.36 -15.82 -10.20
CA THR A 177 13.65 -16.97 -10.74
C THR A 177 13.89 -18.17 -9.82
N GLY A 178 12.85 -18.95 -9.56
CA GLY A 178 12.93 -20.12 -8.66
C GLY A 178 11.64 -20.93 -8.66
N SER A 179 11.53 -21.92 -7.79
CA SER A 179 10.29 -22.69 -7.60
C SER A 179 9.20 -21.86 -6.95
N ALA A 180 9.59 -20.99 -6.00
CA ALA A 180 8.74 -19.96 -5.40
C ALA A 180 9.57 -18.68 -5.25
N THR A 181 9.15 -17.59 -5.88
CA THR A 181 9.87 -16.31 -5.82
C THR A 181 9.05 -15.27 -5.09
N TYR A 182 9.73 -14.34 -4.45
CA TYR A 182 9.13 -13.22 -3.75
C TYR A 182 10.02 -11.99 -3.85
N GLY A 183 9.42 -10.84 -3.59
CA GLY A 183 10.13 -9.58 -3.46
C GLY A 183 9.35 -8.61 -2.63
N ASP A 184 10.06 -7.71 -1.97
CA ASP A 184 9.49 -6.57 -1.26
C ASP A 184 10.25 -5.30 -1.61
N VAL A 185 9.51 -4.20 -1.68
CA VAL A 185 10.05 -2.87 -1.92
C VAL A 185 9.47 -1.92 -0.88
N ALA A 186 10.34 -1.19 -0.20
CA ALA A 186 9.95 -0.17 0.75
C ALA A 186 10.57 1.17 0.37
N THR A 187 9.77 2.21 0.45
CA THR A 187 10.13 3.60 0.19
C THR A 187 9.99 4.41 1.48
N SER A 188 10.12 5.70 1.46
CA SER A 188 10.19 6.59 2.62
C SER A 188 11.64 6.84 3.08
N GLY A 189 12.16 7.99 2.68
CA GLY A 189 13.55 8.40 2.97
C GLY A 189 14.62 7.67 2.16
N GLY A 190 14.23 6.97 1.10
CA GLY A 190 15.03 6.16 0.18
C GLY A 190 14.29 4.90 -0.24
N VAL A 191 14.89 4.11 -1.10
CA VAL A 191 14.30 2.86 -1.62
C VAL A 191 15.13 1.67 -1.17
N GLN A 192 14.45 0.64 -0.73
CA GLN A 192 15.01 -0.65 -0.38
C GLN A 192 14.29 -1.72 -1.20
N VAL A 193 15.02 -2.66 -1.72
CA VAL A 193 14.48 -3.80 -2.47
C VAL A 193 15.11 -5.09 -1.96
N SER A 194 14.31 -6.03 -1.52
CA SER A 194 14.74 -7.41 -1.26
C SER A 194 14.06 -8.35 -2.22
N MET A 195 14.79 -9.31 -2.75
CA MET A 195 14.25 -10.33 -3.64
C MET A 195 14.87 -11.68 -3.33
N GLY A 196 14.07 -12.72 -3.35
CA GLY A 196 14.52 -14.06 -3.05
C GLY A 196 13.71 -15.14 -3.73
N ALA A 197 14.19 -16.37 -3.61
CA ALA A 197 13.47 -17.55 -4.01
C ALA A 197 13.54 -18.58 -2.87
N ASP A 198 12.58 -19.51 -2.89
CA ASP A 198 12.53 -20.65 -1.97
C ASP A 198 12.63 -20.24 -0.49
N TYR A 199 11.97 -19.11 -0.15
CA TYR A 199 11.92 -18.51 1.19
C TYR A 199 13.24 -17.95 1.74
N HIS A 200 14.25 -17.72 0.88
CA HIS A 200 15.54 -17.13 1.26
C HIS A 200 15.75 -15.77 0.60
N VAL A 201 16.28 -14.81 1.35
CA VAL A 201 16.73 -13.54 0.78
C VAL A 201 18.01 -13.79 0.01
N GLN A 202 17.97 -13.64 -1.30
CA GLN A 202 19.14 -13.80 -2.17
C GLN A 202 19.85 -12.49 -2.45
N LYS A 203 19.09 -11.40 -2.59
CA LYS A 203 19.60 -10.11 -3.03
C LYS A 203 18.92 -8.98 -2.29
N TYR A 204 19.69 -7.93 -1.99
CA TYR A 204 19.21 -6.72 -1.36
C TYR A 204 19.91 -5.52 -1.95
N TRP A 205 19.14 -4.49 -2.28
CA TRP A 205 19.63 -3.23 -2.84
C TRP A 205 19.03 -2.05 -2.11
N THR A 206 19.76 -0.95 -2.17
CA THR A 206 19.34 0.32 -1.60
C THR A 206 19.61 1.47 -2.57
N SER A 207 18.75 2.49 -2.52
CA SER A 207 18.89 3.72 -3.29
C SER A 207 18.44 4.90 -2.45
N SER A 208 19.17 6.01 -2.49
CA SER A 208 18.76 7.26 -1.85
C SER A 208 17.87 8.14 -2.74
N ASP A 209 17.89 7.92 -4.05
CA ASP A 209 17.23 8.75 -5.07
C ASP A 209 16.17 7.99 -5.89
N GLY A 210 16.04 6.67 -5.68
CA GLY A 210 15.16 5.81 -6.48
C GLY A 210 15.61 5.60 -7.93
N LEU A 211 16.83 6.02 -8.27
CA LEU A 211 17.41 5.94 -9.62
C LEU A 211 18.60 5.01 -9.66
N THR A 212 19.54 5.24 -8.75
CA THR A 212 20.80 4.51 -8.65
C THR A 212 20.74 3.55 -7.48
N PHE A 213 20.83 2.26 -7.77
CA PHE A 213 20.77 1.22 -6.76
C PHE A 213 22.15 0.63 -6.51
N ALA A 214 22.51 0.52 -5.24
CA ALA A 214 23.70 -0.18 -4.77
C ALA A 214 23.32 -1.50 -4.09
N ALA A 215 24.03 -2.57 -4.43
CA ALA A 215 23.91 -3.83 -3.68
C ALA A 215 24.39 -3.64 -2.25
N ALA A 216 23.69 -4.20 -1.29
CA ALA A 216 24.00 -4.10 0.12
C ALA A 216 23.85 -5.48 0.81
N PRO A 217 24.44 -5.67 2.00
CA PRO A 217 24.26 -6.89 2.75
C PRO A 217 22.78 -7.16 3.05
N PRO A 218 22.27 -8.37 2.82
CA PRO A 218 20.87 -8.70 3.10
C PRO A 218 20.49 -8.40 4.56
N PRO A 219 19.25 -7.98 4.82
CA PRO A 219 18.78 -7.67 6.17
C PRO A 219 18.64 -8.90 7.05
N CYS A 220 18.41 -10.07 6.45
CA CYS A 220 18.10 -11.31 7.13
C CYS A 220 19.19 -12.37 6.98
N PRO A 221 19.29 -13.34 7.89
CA PRO A 221 20.06 -14.55 7.70
C PRO A 221 19.71 -15.29 6.40
N ALA A 222 20.62 -16.11 5.89
CA ALA A 222 20.49 -16.76 4.58
C ALA A 222 19.28 -17.72 4.47
N ASP A 223 18.78 -18.22 5.59
CA ASP A 223 17.65 -19.14 5.71
C ASP A 223 16.33 -18.44 6.10
N SER A 224 16.25 -17.14 5.89
CA SER A 224 15.10 -16.33 6.27
C SER A 224 14.59 -15.49 5.10
N SER A 225 13.28 -15.25 5.07
CA SER A 225 12.66 -14.24 4.20
C SER A 225 12.61 -12.88 4.89
N ALA A 226 12.52 -11.81 4.11
CA ALA A 226 12.47 -10.43 4.61
C ALA A 226 11.18 -9.71 4.19
N LEU A 227 10.54 -9.04 5.15
CA LEU A 227 9.61 -7.95 4.90
C LEU A 227 10.28 -6.63 5.30
N LEU A 228 10.21 -5.64 4.42
CA LEU A 228 10.88 -4.36 4.59
C LEU A 228 9.90 -3.30 5.10
N SER A 229 10.40 -2.41 5.95
CA SER A 229 9.70 -1.17 6.28
C SER A 229 10.46 0.03 5.72
N GLY A 230 9.75 1.14 5.50
CA GLY A 230 10.38 2.41 5.11
C GLY A 230 11.42 2.88 6.14
N ILE A 231 12.30 3.79 5.73
CA ILE A 231 13.32 4.38 6.58
C ILE A 231 12.65 5.36 7.54
N ARG A 232 12.88 5.18 8.83
CA ARG A 232 12.33 6.05 9.87
C ARG A 232 13.47 6.76 10.61
N ARG A 233 13.53 8.10 10.52
CA ARG A 233 14.60 8.92 11.10
C ARG A 233 16.01 8.41 10.74
N GLY A 234 16.20 8.02 9.47
CA GLY A 234 17.46 7.49 8.95
C GLY A 234 17.77 6.04 9.33
N ARG A 235 16.97 5.38 10.16
CA ARG A 235 17.12 3.96 10.51
C ARG A 235 16.24 3.07 9.63
N VAL A 236 16.71 1.85 9.43
CA VAL A 236 16.07 0.84 8.59
C VAL A 236 15.65 -0.34 9.46
N LEU A 237 14.42 -0.80 9.26
CA LEU A 237 13.89 -1.98 9.92
C LEU A 237 13.47 -3.02 8.88
N ALA A 238 13.71 -4.29 9.22
CA ALA A 238 13.24 -5.44 8.46
C ALA A 238 12.72 -6.51 9.43
N LEU A 239 11.66 -7.20 9.04
CA LEU A 239 11.20 -8.39 9.73
C LEU A 239 11.75 -9.61 9.00
N CYS A 240 12.57 -10.41 9.68
CA CYS A 240 13.09 -11.66 9.15
C CYS A 240 12.27 -12.83 9.68
N SER A 241 11.87 -13.71 8.79
CA SER A 241 11.02 -14.86 9.10
C SER A 241 11.67 -16.16 8.59
N GLY A 242 11.73 -17.17 9.44
CA GLY A 242 12.42 -18.43 9.18
C GLY A 242 13.57 -18.66 10.15
N GLY A 243 14.45 -19.59 9.81
CA GLY A 243 15.57 -20.02 10.66
C GLY A 243 15.25 -21.25 11.49
N PRO A 244 16.22 -21.74 12.32
CA PRO A 244 16.08 -22.96 13.10
C PRO A 244 14.95 -22.83 14.13
N GLY A 245 14.15 -23.84 14.20
CA GLY A 245 12.96 -23.94 15.04
C GLY A 245 11.73 -24.07 14.17
N THR A 246 11.28 -25.29 13.94
CA THR A 246 10.05 -25.57 13.18
C THR A 246 8.86 -24.99 13.94
N PRO A 247 8.17 -23.98 13.41
CA PRO A 247 6.97 -23.48 14.04
C PRO A 247 5.86 -24.54 13.96
N GLN A 248 4.98 -24.51 14.93
CA GLN A 248 3.70 -25.21 14.86
C GLN A 248 2.92 -24.72 13.63
N PRO A 249 2.03 -25.53 13.02
CA PRO A 249 1.14 -25.06 11.98
C PRO A 249 0.42 -23.77 12.41
N GLY A 250 0.40 -22.76 11.53
CA GLY A 250 -0.19 -21.44 11.84
C GLY A 250 0.70 -20.52 12.68
N ALA A 251 1.99 -20.82 12.82
CA ALA A 251 2.97 -19.98 13.50
C ALA A 251 4.15 -19.65 12.59
N THR A 252 4.86 -18.56 12.88
CA THR A 252 6.09 -18.16 12.16
C THR A 252 7.15 -17.71 13.15
N VAL A 253 8.34 -18.29 13.08
CA VAL A 253 9.52 -17.76 13.79
C VAL A 253 9.93 -16.46 13.12
N ARG A 254 10.01 -15.38 13.89
CA ARG A 254 10.33 -14.05 13.36
C ARG A 254 11.16 -13.21 14.32
N ARG A 255 11.98 -12.33 13.75
CA ARG A 255 12.77 -11.34 14.48
C ARG A 255 12.78 -10.01 13.75
N LEU A 256 12.76 -8.92 14.53
CA LEU A 256 13.02 -7.60 14.01
C LEU A 256 14.53 -7.41 13.83
N TRP A 257 14.94 -6.89 12.68
CA TRP A 257 16.32 -6.53 12.37
C TRP A 257 16.38 -5.05 12.05
N ARG A 258 17.45 -4.39 12.47
CA ARG A 258 17.61 -2.96 12.32
C ARG A 258 19.01 -2.58 11.88
N ALA A 259 19.10 -1.59 11.00
CA ALA A 259 20.34 -0.96 10.60
C ALA A 259 20.32 0.53 10.96
N PRO A 260 21.47 1.11 11.34
CA PRO A 260 21.56 2.52 11.75
C PRO A 260 21.34 3.50 10.59
N LYS A 261 21.48 3.03 9.35
CA LYS A 261 21.29 3.81 8.11
C LYS A 261 21.02 2.89 6.93
N LEU A 262 20.54 3.48 5.85
CA LEU A 262 20.36 2.80 4.56
C LEU A 262 21.69 2.18 4.09
N GLY A 263 21.65 0.91 3.67
CA GLY A 263 22.83 0.12 3.28
C GLY A 263 23.75 -0.26 4.45
N GLY A 264 23.39 0.06 5.68
CA GLY A 264 24.14 -0.34 6.87
C GLY A 264 23.94 -1.81 7.22
N ARG A 265 24.85 -2.31 8.07
CA ARG A 265 24.76 -3.70 8.58
C ARG A 265 23.59 -3.82 9.55
N PHE A 266 22.79 -4.85 9.36
CA PHE A 266 21.67 -5.18 10.23
C PHE A 266 22.12 -5.96 11.48
N THR A 267 21.44 -5.71 12.59
CA THR A 267 21.54 -6.46 13.85
C THR A 267 20.14 -6.90 14.27
N GLY A 268 20.00 -8.19 14.62
CA GLY A 268 18.75 -8.77 15.10
C GLY A 268 18.45 -8.38 16.55
N THR A 269 17.15 -8.37 16.88
CA THR A 269 16.65 -8.21 18.25
C THR A 269 16.27 -9.57 18.84
N GLU A 270 15.57 -9.57 19.95
CA GLU A 270 14.92 -10.75 20.49
C GLU A 270 13.83 -11.29 19.56
N GLN A 271 13.39 -12.52 19.79
CA GLN A 271 12.34 -13.15 19.02
C GLN A 271 11.01 -12.46 19.26
N ALA A 272 10.30 -12.09 18.18
CA ALA A 272 8.95 -11.60 18.24
C ALA A 272 7.94 -12.75 18.49
N PRO A 273 6.67 -12.44 18.89
CA PRO A 273 5.64 -13.45 19.05
C PRO A 273 5.47 -14.32 17.80
N THR A 274 5.29 -15.62 17.97
CA THR A 274 5.25 -16.57 16.84
C THR A 274 3.86 -16.86 16.30
N LEU A 275 2.80 -16.44 17.00
CA LEU A 275 1.42 -16.69 16.57
C LEU A 275 1.13 -16.12 15.18
N GLY A 276 0.52 -16.91 14.33
CA GLY A 276 0.10 -16.54 12.98
C GLY A 276 1.23 -16.56 11.94
N ILE A 277 0.83 -16.63 10.69
CA ILE A 277 1.69 -16.50 9.49
C ILE A 277 1.74 -15.03 9.11
N ASN A 278 2.93 -14.50 8.81
CA ASN A 278 3.10 -13.10 8.44
C ASN A 278 2.31 -12.75 7.19
N GLN A 279 1.53 -11.67 7.27
CA GLN A 279 0.82 -11.08 6.15
C GLN A 279 1.45 -9.75 5.73
N SER A 280 1.80 -8.90 6.70
CA SER A 280 2.35 -7.58 6.43
C SER A 280 3.22 -7.09 7.60
N PHE A 281 4.10 -6.12 7.32
CA PHE A 281 4.98 -5.50 8.31
C PHE A 281 5.16 -4.02 8.00
N SER A 282 5.05 -3.17 9.02
CA SER A 282 5.37 -1.75 8.88
C SER A 282 5.92 -1.18 10.19
N ALA A 283 6.79 -0.19 10.08
CA ALA A 283 7.38 0.50 11.22
C ALA A 283 6.88 1.94 11.31
N ALA A 284 6.38 2.32 12.46
CA ALA A 284 6.01 3.70 12.79
C ALA A 284 7.24 4.57 13.06
N SER A 285 8.25 4.01 13.74
CA SER A 285 9.47 4.73 14.16
C SER A 285 10.66 3.77 14.22
N PRO A 286 11.87 4.24 14.55
CA PRO A 286 13.03 3.37 14.79
C PRO A 286 12.84 2.31 15.89
N THR A 287 11.87 2.50 16.76
CA THR A 287 11.59 1.62 17.90
C THR A 287 10.16 1.06 17.92
N ALA A 288 9.26 1.61 17.09
CA ALA A 288 7.88 1.16 17.02
C ALA A 288 7.61 0.48 15.68
N ALA A 289 7.12 -0.74 15.73
CA ALA A 289 6.78 -1.53 14.54
C ALA A 289 5.64 -2.50 14.86
N THR A 290 4.89 -2.86 13.83
CA THR A 290 3.81 -3.84 13.92
C THR A 290 3.96 -4.91 12.85
N VAL A 291 3.69 -6.14 13.22
CA VAL A 291 3.55 -7.30 12.35
C VAL A 291 2.08 -7.68 12.31
N ALA A 292 1.49 -7.70 11.14
CA ALA A 292 0.18 -8.29 10.92
C ALA A 292 0.38 -9.77 10.58
N ALA A 293 -0.28 -10.64 11.34
CA ALA A 293 -0.16 -12.08 11.19
C ALA A 293 -1.53 -12.75 11.37
N GLU A 294 -1.67 -13.95 10.83
CA GLU A 294 -2.92 -14.68 10.77
C GLU A 294 -2.73 -16.15 11.07
N GLY A 295 -3.64 -16.74 11.82
CA GLY A 295 -3.64 -18.16 12.12
C GLY A 295 -4.97 -18.62 12.70
N GLY A 296 -5.46 -19.78 12.20
CA GLY A 296 -6.71 -20.36 12.69
C GLY A 296 -7.95 -19.48 12.47
N GLY A 297 -7.96 -18.66 11.41
CA GLY A 297 -9.07 -17.73 11.12
C GLY A 297 -9.09 -16.47 12.01
N THR A 298 -7.98 -16.19 12.71
CA THR A 298 -7.86 -15.05 13.61
C THR A 298 -6.69 -14.16 13.18
N GLY A 299 -6.94 -12.86 13.13
CA GLY A 299 -5.92 -11.84 12.88
C GLY A 299 -5.21 -11.41 14.17
N PHE A 300 -3.90 -11.24 14.07
CA PHE A 300 -3.04 -10.78 15.16
C PHE A 300 -2.22 -9.55 14.71
N LEU A 301 -2.19 -8.53 15.55
CA LEU A 301 -1.26 -7.41 15.42
C LEU A 301 -0.26 -7.47 16.56
N HIS A 302 0.97 -7.86 16.24
CA HIS A 302 2.07 -7.89 17.19
C HIS A 302 2.83 -6.57 17.08
N SER A 303 2.74 -5.73 18.10
CA SER A 303 3.34 -4.40 18.12
C SER A 303 4.43 -4.30 19.18
N THR A 304 5.51 -3.61 18.84
CA THR A 304 6.58 -3.20 19.75
C THR A 304 6.74 -1.68 19.70
N ILE A 305 7.10 -1.06 20.81
CA ILE A 305 7.41 0.37 20.90
C ILE A 305 8.83 0.63 21.42
N ASP A 306 9.56 -0.42 21.77
CA ASP A 306 10.91 -0.39 22.36
C ASP A 306 11.98 -1.08 21.48
N GLY A 307 11.68 -1.25 20.19
CA GLY A 307 12.59 -1.82 19.20
C GLY A 307 12.70 -3.33 19.24
N GLY A 308 11.63 -4.01 19.67
CA GLY A 308 11.53 -5.46 19.68
C GLY A 308 12.03 -6.11 20.97
N VAL A 309 12.20 -5.34 22.06
CA VAL A 309 12.51 -5.87 23.40
C VAL A 309 11.25 -6.47 24.02
N THR A 310 10.13 -5.73 23.95
CA THR A 310 8.82 -6.24 24.38
C THR A 310 7.79 -6.12 23.25
N TRP A 311 6.79 -6.97 23.30
CA TRP A 311 5.74 -7.05 22.31
C TRP A 311 4.36 -7.16 22.96
N THR A 312 3.42 -6.42 22.40
CA THR A 312 1.99 -6.53 22.72
C THR A 312 1.28 -7.18 21.55
N THR A 313 0.37 -8.13 21.83
CA THR A 313 -0.45 -8.75 20.79
C THR A 313 -1.89 -8.29 20.94
N THR A 314 -2.42 -7.63 19.91
CA THR A 314 -3.85 -7.35 19.76
C THR A 314 -4.46 -8.45 18.90
N VAL A 315 -5.49 -9.09 19.42
CA VAL A 315 -6.30 -10.07 18.70
C VAL A 315 -7.45 -9.32 18.04
N LEU A 316 -7.53 -9.42 16.73
CA LEU A 316 -8.64 -8.85 15.97
C LEU A 316 -9.84 -9.82 15.96
N SER A 317 -11.03 -9.29 15.71
CA SER A 317 -12.22 -10.13 15.53
C SER A 317 -12.01 -11.11 14.38
N GLY A 318 -12.46 -12.36 14.53
CA GLY A 318 -12.32 -13.41 13.52
C GLY A 318 -13.18 -13.14 12.28
N ARG A 319 -12.77 -12.15 11.47
CA ARG A 319 -13.39 -11.83 10.17
C ARG A 319 -12.85 -12.71 9.04
N GLY A 320 -12.07 -13.74 9.38
CA GLY A 320 -11.41 -14.64 8.42
C GLY A 320 -9.99 -14.19 8.14
N VAL A 321 -9.50 -14.47 7.04
CA VAL A 321 -8.22 -14.92 6.60
C VAL A 321 -7.40 -13.87 5.84
N CYS A 322 -7.34 -12.58 6.19
CA CYS A 322 -6.42 -11.67 5.49
C CYS A 322 -6.20 -10.35 6.21
N LEU A 323 -4.94 -10.06 6.51
CA LEU A 323 -4.50 -8.76 7.00
C LEU A 323 -3.69 -8.07 5.91
N ASN A 324 -4.29 -7.05 5.28
CA ASN A 324 -3.70 -6.33 4.16
C ASN A 324 -3.34 -4.89 4.52
N ASP A 325 -2.40 -4.32 3.76
CA ASP A 325 -2.10 -2.90 3.73
C ASP A 325 -1.79 -2.29 5.11
N LEU A 326 -1.08 -3.07 5.96
CA LEU A 326 -0.53 -2.50 7.18
C LEU A 326 0.49 -1.43 6.81
N ASP A 327 0.19 -0.20 7.18
CA ASP A 327 1.07 0.94 6.95
C ASP A 327 1.03 1.94 8.10
N PHE A 328 2.13 2.67 8.28
CA PHE A 328 2.25 3.79 9.18
C PHE A 328 2.62 5.04 8.37
N PRO A 329 1.65 5.88 7.98
CA PRO A 329 1.93 7.14 7.29
C PRO A 329 2.73 8.11 8.17
N ASP A 330 2.64 8.00 9.49
CA ASP A 330 3.49 8.73 10.44
C ASP A 330 3.85 7.87 11.67
N GLU A 331 4.55 8.47 12.65
CA GLU A 331 5.04 7.74 13.84
C GLU A 331 3.95 7.29 14.82
N ARG A 332 2.74 7.79 14.69
CA ARG A 332 1.63 7.51 15.62
C ARG A 332 0.46 6.81 14.97
N VAL A 333 0.17 7.15 13.72
CA VAL A 333 -0.99 6.64 13.01
C VAL A 333 -0.58 5.44 12.17
N GLY A 334 -1.28 4.34 12.36
CA GLY A 334 -1.18 3.15 11.53
C GLY A 334 -2.57 2.68 11.13
N VAL A 335 -2.64 1.96 10.02
CA VAL A 335 -3.86 1.39 9.46
C VAL A 335 -3.61 -0.02 8.97
N VAL A 336 -4.65 -0.85 8.96
CA VAL A 336 -4.63 -2.20 8.40
C VAL A 336 -6.04 -2.58 7.99
N VAL A 337 -6.17 -3.34 6.92
CA VAL A 337 -7.43 -3.99 6.52
C VAL A 337 -7.45 -5.42 7.05
N ASP A 338 -8.53 -5.81 7.71
CA ASP A 338 -8.79 -7.15 8.22
C ASP A 338 -10.02 -7.75 7.52
N GLY A 339 -9.90 -8.99 7.02
CA GLY A 339 -10.97 -9.71 6.37
C GLY A 339 -11.08 -9.46 4.86
N LEU A 340 -12.12 -10.05 4.28
CA LEU A 340 -12.44 -10.00 2.85
C LEU A 340 -13.85 -9.44 2.63
N PRO A 341 -14.07 -8.63 1.59
CA PRO A 341 -15.37 -7.97 1.36
C PRO A 341 -16.58 -8.90 1.28
N ASP A 342 -16.42 -10.08 0.72
CA ASP A 342 -17.49 -11.08 0.50
C ASP A 342 -17.43 -12.29 1.45
N ALA A 343 -16.48 -12.31 2.40
CA ALA A 343 -16.44 -13.34 3.42
C ALA A 343 -17.61 -13.20 4.41
N GLU A 344 -17.98 -14.28 5.08
CA GLU A 344 -19.07 -14.31 6.06
C GLU A 344 -18.88 -13.26 7.18
N GLY A 345 -17.64 -13.05 7.62
CA GLY A 345 -17.28 -12.02 8.61
C GLY A 345 -17.15 -10.60 8.03
N GLY A 346 -17.18 -10.45 6.71
CA GLY A 346 -16.91 -9.21 6.02
C GLY A 346 -15.47 -8.72 6.22
N SER A 347 -15.26 -7.42 6.03
CA SER A 347 -13.97 -6.78 6.23
C SER A 347 -14.08 -5.48 7.01
N ALA A 348 -12.96 -5.03 7.61
CA ALA A 348 -12.88 -3.80 8.39
C ALA A 348 -11.53 -3.12 8.20
N VAL A 349 -11.47 -1.82 8.45
CA VAL A 349 -10.21 -1.09 8.61
C VAL A 349 -9.99 -0.84 10.08
N TYR A 350 -8.84 -1.23 10.60
CA TYR A 350 -8.39 -0.85 11.95
C TYR A 350 -7.38 0.27 11.86
N ARG A 351 -7.42 1.15 12.85
CA ARG A 351 -6.53 2.30 12.96
C ARG A 351 -5.96 2.43 14.37
N THR A 352 -4.69 2.75 14.45
CA THR A 352 -4.00 3.20 15.67
C THR A 352 -3.68 4.69 15.62
N VAL A 353 -3.52 5.32 16.77
CA VAL A 353 -3.05 6.72 16.92
C VAL A 353 -1.93 6.85 17.97
N ASP A 354 -1.40 5.72 18.42
CA ASP A 354 -0.38 5.62 19.45
C ASP A 354 0.81 4.72 19.05
N GLY A 355 1.04 4.58 17.71
CA GLY A 355 2.16 3.82 17.17
C GLY A 355 1.98 2.30 17.23
N GLY A 356 0.74 1.83 17.32
CA GLY A 356 0.41 0.40 17.36
C GLY A 356 0.11 -0.12 18.77
N GLY A 357 0.09 0.74 19.78
CA GLY A 357 -0.24 0.35 21.16
C GLY A 357 -1.70 -0.11 21.30
N THR A 358 -2.61 0.61 20.65
CA THR A 358 -4.04 0.25 20.60
C THR A 358 -4.59 0.37 19.18
N TRP A 359 -5.56 -0.48 18.83
CA TRP A 359 -6.20 -0.50 17.52
C TRP A 359 -7.71 -0.41 17.65
N ARG A 360 -8.34 0.38 16.81
CA ARG A 360 -9.79 0.58 16.77
C ARG A 360 -10.33 0.47 15.37
N GLU A 361 -11.47 -0.19 15.22
CA GLU A 361 -12.19 -0.27 13.95
C GLU A 361 -12.68 1.11 13.53
N LEU A 362 -12.51 1.43 12.24
CA LEU A 362 -13.11 2.60 11.59
C LEU A 362 -14.49 2.25 11.08
N LEU A 363 -15.44 3.13 11.32
CA LEU A 363 -16.81 2.97 10.84
C LEU A 363 -17.00 3.75 9.53
N PHE A 364 -17.71 3.14 8.61
CA PHE A 364 -18.11 3.74 7.33
C PHE A 364 -19.60 4.09 7.41
N ALA A 365 -19.90 5.31 7.92
CA ALA A 365 -21.25 5.83 8.08
C ALA A 365 -21.42 7.15 7.31
#